data_203a2c0d5752d3d9b30a6b73f440f475
#
_entry.id   203a2c0d5752d3d9b30a6b73f440f475
#
_cell.length_a   1.000
_cell.length_b   1.000
_cell.length_c   1.000
_cell.angle_alpha   90.00
_cell.angle_beta   90.00
_cell.angle_gamma   90.00
#
_symmetry.space_group_name_H-M   'P 1'
#
loop_
_entity.id
_entity.type
_entity.pdbx_description
1 polymer ?
#
loop_
_entity_poly.entity_id
_entity_poly.type
_entity_poly.pdbx_seq_one_letter_code
_entity_poly.pdbx_strand_id
1 'polypeptide(L)'
;MIRREKDYFISRMFCRLLVPSLFSSVGFALADMMDSIVLGQRMGEVGLAATNLCLPLFMLINAVMDGLGIGGCVRFSQKLGDGRAEEAVQCFNRIVSAAVFLGMGMGLLANLFPQFMLKILGTVPSDGALYSACGSYARVLMAGSPILMLNVILSNFLRNDNRERLASIGFFVGNMVDFSLNILLVLVLNLGTVGAAASTVIGSGVAILIYLPGILEKGHILKLEPVKMEWAEVLSCFRTGFSTSVQHLFRLAFFLLVNRLLMGQGTEDGVAIFSVVYSASFLILYLFNGTAEAAQPLVSTFAGEGSEEDARRVRVLSLRWGLLAGCAAAVVVFLFAKEVCWIFGIAEELRQSGAWALRIFCIGAGFTGANTILESYYQAKEEVVSAFLITSLRSFFILIPCTLLLSQLGIRWIWFMYPLTELLTLLVFAACHRFLADQRSVLAPERRLSLTIEGEEQIGQVLEQVTQFCERWQADQRQGHFVTMAVEEIAMSILQKAMGKAVDGRIHITLAAQEDGEFVLHFIDNAVKFDPFSLKSGRVSNFFEDLDVNAVGMMIVRKKAKEFLYRQSQGFNSLMVRIGN
;
A
#
# COMPACT_ATOMS: atom_id res chain seq x y z
N MET A 1 -6.23 -35.33 -6.08
CA MET A 1 -5.38 -34.84 -7.18
C MET A 1 -5.65 -33.36 -7.42
N ILE A 2 -6.85 -32.94 -7.73
CA ILE A 2 -7.32 -31.55 -7.98
C ILE A 2 -6.89 -30.55 -6.90
N ARG A 3 -6.99 -30.91 -5.61
CA ARG A 3 -6.63 -30.05 -4.48
C ARG A 3 -5.11 -29.74 -4.41
N ARG A 4 -4.26 -30.70 -4.76
CA ARG A 4 -2.78 -30.51 -4.81
C ARG A 4 -2.36 -29.64 -5.99
N GLU A 5 -3.04 -29.74 -7.12
CA GLU A 5 -2.77 -28.95 -8.31
C GLU A 5 -3.16 -27.49 -8.13
N LYS A 6 -4.31 -27.25 -7.47
CA LYS A 6 -4.77 -25.91 -7.11
C LYS A 6 -3.81 -25.23 -6.11
N ASP A 7 -3.33 -25.97 -5.10
CA ASP A 7 -2.36 -25.47 -4.13
C ASP A 7 -1.04 -25.08 -4.81
N TYR A 8 -0.61 -25.85 -5.80
CA TYR A 8 0.58 -25.54 -6.59
C TYR A 8 0.40 -24.26 -7.42
N PHE A 9 -0.76 -24.08 -8.05
CA PHE A 9 -1.06 -22.90 -8.86
C PHE A 9 -1.05 -21.61 -8.03
N ILE A 10 -1.76 -21.58 -6.89
CA ILE A 10 -1.79 -20.43 -5.98
C ILE A 10 -0.38 -20.11 -5.44
N SER A 11 0.39 -21.13 -5.07
CA SER A 11 1.77 -20.94 -4.60
C SER A 11 2.66 -20.35 -5.69
N ARG A 12 2.52 -20.79 -6.93
CA ARG A 12 3.29 -20.28 -8.08
C ARG A 12 2.92 -18.83 -8.40
N MET A 13 1.62 -18.49 -8.37
CA MET A 13 1.15 -17.11 -8.51
C MET A 13 1.77 -16.22 -7.43
N PHE A 14 1.65 -16.63 -6.17
CA PHE A 14 2.18 -15.87 -5.05
C PHE A 14 3.69 -15.67 -5.15
N CYS A 15 4.48 -16.71 -5.42
CA CYS A 15 5.93 -16.60 -5.57
C CYS A 15 6.35 -15.68 -6.72
N ARG A 16 5.60 -15.67 -7.83
CA ARG A 16 5.85 -14.77 -8.95
C ARG A 16 5.62 -13.30 -8.60
N LEU A 17 4.66 -13.01 -7.72
CA LEU A 17 4.40 -11.67 -7.21
C LEU A 17 5.39 -11.29 -6.10
N LEU A 18 5.79 -12.25 -5.27
CA LEU A 18 6.63 -12.04 -4.10
C LEU A 18 8.02 -11.51 -4.45
N VAL A 19 8.70 -12.12 -5.42
CA VAL A 19 10.09 -11.78 -5.75
C VAL A 19 10.24 -10.31 -6.19
N PRO A 20 9.48 -9.80 -7.18
CA PRO A 20 9.56 -8.38 -7.55
C PRO A 20 9.17 -7.43 -6.42
N SER A 21 8.15 -7.79 -5.61
CA SER A 21 7.70 -6.98 -4.49
C SER A 21 8.77 -6.86 -3.40
N LEU A 22 9.45 -7.96 -3.04
CA LEU A 22 10.56 -7.93 -2.09
C LEU A 22 11.73 -7.09 -2.58
N PHE A 23 12.10 -7.20 -3.87
CA PHE A 23 13.16 -6.35 -4.45
C PHE A 23 12.81 -4.87 -4.37
N SER A 24 11.57 -4.50 -4.72
CA SER A 24 11.10 -3.11 -4.61
C SER A 24 11.12 -2.63 -3.16
N SER A 25 10.68 -3.47 -2.24
CA SER A 25 10.64 -3.15 -0.80
C SER A 25 12.02 -2.93 -0.20
N VAL A 26 13.01 -3.74 -0.59
CA VAL A 26 14.41 -3.50 -0.17
C VAL A 26 14.93 -2.18 -0.73
N GLY A 27 14.62 -1.85 -1.98
CA GLY A 27 14.98 -0.56 -2.57
C GLY A 27 14.40 0.63 -1.81
N PHE A 28 13.11 0.56 -1.42
CA PHE A 28 12.47 1.58 -0.58
C PHE A 28 13.08 1.67 0.81
N ALA A 29 13.35 0.51 1.46
CA ALA A 29 14.00 0.48 2.77
C ALA A 29 15.35 1.20 2.76
N LEU A 30 16.17 0.92 1.76
CA LEU A 30 17.47 1.56 1.60
C LEU A 30 17.33 3.07 1.37
N ALA A 31 16.39 3.51 0.55
CA ALA A 31 16.14 4.93 0.32
C ALA A 31 15.75 5.66 1.63
N ASP A 32 14.80 5.11 2.38
CA ASP A 32 14.33 5.71 3.65
C ASP A 32 15.42 5.73 4.75
N MET A 33 16.35 4.75 4.73
CA MET A 33 17.47 4.72 5.69
C MET A 33 18.57 5.74 5.36
N MET A 34 18.71 6.12 4.09
CA MET A 34 19.86 6.92 3.64
C MET A 34 19.92 8.29 4.27
N ASP A 35 18.79 8.97 4.46
CA ASP A 35 18.76 10.27 5.14
C ASP A 35 19.40 10.20 6.53
N SER A 36 19.02 9.18 7.30
CA SER A 36 19.56 8.96 8.64
C SER A 36 21.04 8.55 8.61
N ILE A 37 21.44 7.70 7.66
CA ILE A 37 22.83 7.27 7.51
C ILE A 37 23.73 8.46 7.13
N VAL A 38 23.33 9.23 6.13
CA VAL A 38 24.11 10.37 5.61
C VAL A 38 24.26 11.47 6.67
N LEU A 39 23.17 11.80 7.38
CA LEU A 39 23.23 12.78 8.47
C LEU A 39 23.98 12.23 9.68
N GLY A 40 23.82 10.97 10.02
CA GLY A 40 24.54 10.33 11.12
C GLY A 40 26.05 10.30 10.87
N GLN A 41 26.50 9.96 9.67
CA GLN A 41 27.91 9.95 9.29
C GLN A 41 28.54 11.35 9.31
N ARG A 42 27.76 12.40 9.02
CA ARG A 42 28.28 13.78 8.94
C ARG A 42 28.16 14.55 10.26
N MET A 43 27.04 14.39 10.98
CA MET A 43 26.71 15.17 12.18
C MET A 43 26.64 14.32 13.45
N GLY A 44 26.87 13.01 13.36
CA GLY A 44 26.79 12.09 14.49
C GLY A 44 25.40 12.07 15.14
N GLU A 45 25.38 11.99 16.46
CA GLU A 45 24.14 11.89 17.27
C GLU A 45 23.22 13.11 17.09
N VAL A 46 23.79 14.30 16.94
CA VAL A 46 23.02 15.55 16.72
C VAL A 46 22.20 15.48 15.45
N GLY A 47 22.78 14.97 14.34
CA GLY A 47 22.06 14.79 13.06
C GLY A 47 20.94 13.78 13.17
N LEU A 48 21.20 12.62 13.81
CA LEU A 48 20.22 11.57 14.03
C LEU A 48 19.08 12.02 14.94
N ALA A 49 19.42 12.71 16.05
CA ALA A 49 18.42 13.24 16.96
C ALA A 49 17.56 14.33 16.31
N ALA A 50 18.16 15.23 15.50
CA ALA A 50 17.43 16.28 14.82
C ALA A 50 16.40 15.73 13.83
N THR A 51 16.76 14.74 13.02
CA THR A 51 15.81 14.09 12.10
C THR A 51 14.67 13.43 12.84
N ASN A 52 14.97 12.68 13.90
CA ASN A 52 13.95 11.98 14.67
C ASN A 52 12.99 12.94 15.39
N LEU A 53 13.51 14.01 16.00
CA LEU A 53 12.68 15.05 16.63
C LEU A 53 11.74 15.72 15.61
N CYS A 54 12.10 15.77 14.33
CA CYS A 54 11.28 16.35 13.27
C CYS A 54 10.28 15.37 12.63
N LEU A 55 10.31 14.05 12.94
CA LEU A 55 9.34 13.08 12.42
C LEU A 55 7.87 13.47 12.66
N PRO A 56 7.47 14.07 13.80
CA PRO A 56 6.12 14.57 13.99
C PRO A 56 5.66 15.54 12.90
N LEU A 57 6.55 16.33 12.33
CA LEU A 57 6.21 17.24 11.24
C LEU A 57 5.87 16.49 9.96
N PHE A 58 6.62 15.43 9.64
CA PHE A 58 6.28 14.54 8.53
C PHE A 58 4.92 13.85 8.75
N MET A 59 4.65 13.38 9.98
CA MET A 59 3.36 12.74 10.29
C MET A 59 2.20 13.71 10.13
N LEU A 60 2.41 14.99 10.48
CA LEU A 60 1.40 16.03 10.29
C LEU A 60 1.14 16.30 8.81
N ILE A 61 2.20 16.44 8.00
CA ILE A 61 2.09 16.62 6.55
C ILE A 61 1.37 15.41 5.93
N ASN A 62 1.79 14.19 6.29
CA ASN A 62 1.20 12.94 5.79
C ASN A 62 -0.28 12.82 6.16
N ALA A 63 -0.67 13.18 7.38
CA ALA A 63 -2.07 13.16 7.80
C ALA A 63 -2.96 14.04 6.93
N VAL A 64 -2.47 15.23 6.58
CA VAL A 64 -3.24 16.16 5.73
C VAL A 64 -3.26 15.70 4.27
N MET A 65 -2.09 15.31 3.73
CA MET A 65 -1.99 14.95 2.31
C MET A 65 -2.71 13.64 1.98
N ASP A 66 -2.65 12.62 2.85
CA ASP A 66 -3.32 11.34 2.62
C ASP A 66 -4.83 11.48 2.82
N GLY A 67 -5.27 12.25 3.81
CA GLY A 67 -6.68 12.56 4.00
C GLY A 67 -7.29 13.26 2.79
N LEU A 68 -6.61 14.25 2.24
CA LEU A 68 -7.05 14.97 1.05
C LEU A 68 -6.88 14.14 -0.22
N GLY A 69 -5.73 13.48 -0.39
CA GLY A 69 -5.39 12.73 -1.59
C GLY A 69 -6.28 11.50 -1.78
N ILE A 70 -6.36 10.63 -0.78
CA ILE A 70 -7.17 9.41 -0.86
C ILE A 70 -8.66 9.74 -0.89
N GLY A 71 -9.12 10.64 0.01
CA GLY A 71 -10.52 11.05 0.04
C GLY A 71 -10.94 11.80 -1.22
N GLY A 72 -10.06 12.63 -1.78
CA GLY A 72 -10.27 13.30 -3.06
C GLY A 72 -10.38 12.31 -4.23
N CYS A 73 -9.47 11.31 -4.27
CA CYS A 73 -9.50 10.25 -5.28
C CYS A 73 -10.79 9.43 -5.24
N VAL A 74 -11.28 9.06 -4.06
CA VAL A 74 -12.54 8.33 -3.91
C VAL A 74 -13.71 9.15 -4.44
N ARG A 75 -13.82 10.43 -4.05
CA ARG A 75 -14.87 11.32 -4.54
C ARG A 75 -14.79 11.60 -6.03
N PHE A 76 -13.58 11.78 -6.55
CA PHE A 76 -13.31 11.90 -7.98
C PHE A 76 -13.84 10.69 -8.75
N SER A 77 -13.49 9.48 -8.31
CA SER A 77 -13.93 8.23 -8.94
C SER A 77 -15.45 8.04 -8.87
N GLN A 78 -16.08 8.40 -7.73
CA GLN A 78 -17.54 8.36 -7.60
C GLN A 78 -18.23 9.30 -8.61
N LYS A 79 -17.78 10.55 -8.71
CA LYS A 79 -18.32 11.51 -9.67
C LYS A 79 -18.14 11.06 -11.12
N LEU A 80 -17.00 10.42 -11.45
CA LEU A 80 -16.79 9.83 -12.77
C LEU A 80 -17.75 8.67 -13.04
N GLY A 81 -17.94 7.79 -12.05
CA GLY A 81 -18.90 6.68 -12.14
C GLY A 81 -20.33 7.14 -12.36
N ASP A 82 -20.70 8.30 -11.76
CA ASP A 82 -22.01 8.95 -11.96
C ASP A 82 -22.12 9.70 -13.30
N GLY A 83 -21.09 9.69 -14.15
CA GLY A 83 -21.07 10.42 -15.41
C GLY A 83 -20.86 11.93 -15.31
N ARG A 84 -20.52 12.46 -14.12
CA ARG A 84 -20.31 13.88 -13.83
C ARG A 84 -18.84 14.28 -13.96
N ALA A 85 -18.27 14.15 -15.16
CA ALA A 85 -16.85 14.37 -15.41
C ALA A 85 -16.36 15.78 -15.07
N GLU A 86 -17.15 16.83 -15.35
CA GLU A 86 -16.79 18.21 -15.03
C GLU A 86 -16.68 18.45 -13.52
N GLU A 87 -17.62 17.90 -12.73
CA GLU A 87 -17.54 17.98 -11.27
C GLU A 87 -16.35 17.20 -10.70
N ALA A 88 -15.97 16.09 -11.34
CA ALA A 88 -14.78 15.33 -10.94
C ALA A 88 -13.50 16.17 -11.17
N VAL A 89 -13.37 16.85 -12.32
CA VAL A 89 -12.25 17.77 -12.60
C VAL A 89 -12.23 18.93 -11.61
N GLN A 90 -13.39 19.51 -11.25
CA GLN A 90 -13.48 20.54 -10.23
C GLN A 90 -13.03 20.03 -8.86
N CYS A 91 -13.44 18.82 -8.45
CA CYS A 91 -13.00 18.18 -7.21
C CYS A 91 -11.47 18.02 -7.18
N PHE A 92 -10.85 17.52 -8.25
CA PHE A 92 -9.40 17.43 -8.38
C PHE A 92 -8.73 18.80 -8.17
N ASN A 93 -9.17 19.84 -8.88
CA ASN A 93 -8.57 21.18 -8.78
C ASN A 93 -8.77 21.83 -7.41
N ARG A 94 -9.91 21.58 -6.72
CA ARG A 94 -10.13 22.02 -5.33
C ARG A 94 -9.17 21.34 -4.36
N ILE A 95 -8.93 20.04 -4.50
CA ILE A 95 -7.98 19.30 -3.66
C ILE A 95 -6.53 19.78 -3.89
N VAL A 96 -6.11 19.97 -5.14
CA VAL A 96 -4.80 20.51 -5.49
C VAL A 96 -4.61 21.92 -4.89
N SER A 97 -5.61 22.79 -5.06
CA SER A 97 -5.58 24.16 -4.50
C SER A 97 -5.56 24.14 -2.97
N ALA A 98 -6.36 23.27 -2.34
CA ALA A 98 -6.38 23.11 -0.88
C ALA A 98 -5.02 22.63 -0.34
N ALA A 99 -4.37 21.69 -1.02
CA ALA A 99 -3.05 21.20 -0.65
C ALA A 99 -1.99 22.29 -0.68
N VAL A 100 -1.99 23.12 -1.73
CA VAL A 100 -1.10 24.29 -1.83
C VAL A 100 -1.37 25.28 -0.71
N PHE A 101 -2.65 25.62 -0.49
CA PHE A 101 -3.02 26.61 0.53
C PHE A 101 -2.68 26.14 1.95
N LEU A 102 -3.03 24.89 2.30
CA LEU A 102 -2.73 24.31 3.61
C LEU A 102 -1.22 24.13 3.81
N GLY A 103 -0.49 23.65 2.79
CA GLY A 103 0.95 23.52 2.84
C GLY A 103 1.62 24.89 3.02
N MET A 104 1.22 25.93 2.28
CA MET A 104 1.74 27.29 2.50
C MET A 104 1.43 27.80 3.91
N GLY A 105 0.22 27.52 4.43
CA GLY A 105 -0.16 27.86 5.80
C GLY A 105 0.75 27.19 6.83
N MET A 106 1.01 25.89 6.66
CA MET A 106 1.92 25.13 7.53
C MET A 106 3.35 25.68 7.46
N GLY A 107 3.86 25.96 6.26
CA GLY A 107 5.18 26.57 6.07
C GLY A 107 5.28 27.96 6.69
N LEU A 108 4.27 28.79 6.52
CA LEU A 108 4.22 30.14 7.10
C LEU A 108 4.21 30.09 8.63
N LEU A 109 3.34 29.26 9.22
CA LEU A 109 3.26 29.09 10.68
C LEU A 109 4.58 28.62 11.28
N ALA A 110 5.22 27.63 10.66
CA ALA A 110 6.50 27.10 11.13
C ALA A 110 7.64 28.14 11.07
N ASN A 111 7.63 29.01 10.06
CA ASN A 111 8.65 30.06 9.92
C ASN A 111 8.36 31.30 10.77
N LEU A 112 7.08 31.63 11.01
CA LEU A 112 6.70 32.76 11.89
C LEU A 112 6.86 32.43 13.37
N PHE A 113 6.60 31.17 13.77
CA PHE A 113 6.62 30.73 15.16
C PHE A 113 7.60 29.56 15.40
N PRO A 114 8.88 29.66 15.01
CA PRO A 114 9.82 28.54 15.09
C PRO A 114 10.05 28.06 16.51
N GLN A 115 10.10 28.98 17.49
CA GLN A 115 10.33 28.62 18.88
C GLN A 115 9.19 27.78 19.48
N PHE A 116 7.93 28.11 19.13
CA PHE A 116 6.76 27.36 19.57
C PHE A 116 6.78 25.95 18.96
N MET A 117 7.08 25.83 17.66
CA MET A 117 7.18 24.54 16.97
C MET A 117 8.27 23.65 17.59
N LEU A 118 9.49 24.19 17.79
CA LEU A 118 10.61 23.45 18.37
C LEU A 118 10.33 23.01 19.81
N LYS A 119 9.64 23.82 20.61
CA LYS A 119 9.19 23.44 21.94
C LYS A 119 8.20 22.28 21.92
N ILE A 120 7.29 22.23 20.94
CA ILE A 120 6.37 21.09 20.76
C ILE A 120 7.14 19.82 20.40
N LEU A 121 8.16 19.93 19.55
CA LEU A 121 9.01 18.81 19.15
C LEU A 121 9.89 18.28 20.30
N GLY A 122 10.04 19.03 21.39
CA GLY A 122 10.76 18.60 22.59
C GLY A 122 12.17 19.17 22.72
N THR A 123 12.56 20.18 21.92
CA THR A 123 13.87 20.83 22.00
C THR A 123 13.73 22.29 22.46
N VAL A 124 14.72 22.77 23.19
CA VAL A 124 14.78 24.11 23.76
C VAL A 124 16.12 24.78 23.42
N PRO A 125 16.22 26.12 23.49
CA PRO A 125 17.46 26.83 23.14
C PRO A 125 18.71 26.38 23.90
N SER A 126 18.56 25.80 25.11
CA SER A 126 19.68 25.23 25.88
C SER A 126 20.31 24.01 25.20
N ASP A 127 19.64 23.34 24.28
CA ASP A 127 20.14 22.14 23.59
C ASP A 127 21.16 22.48 22.48
N GLY A 128 21.51 23.76 22.32
CA GLY A 128 22.63 24.25 21.50
C GLY A 128 22.58 23.81 20.03
N ALA A 129 23.47 22.90 19.67
CA ALA A 129 23.59 22.40 18.29
C ALA A 129 22.35 21.64 17.81
N LEU A 130 21.73 20.84 18.66
CA LEU A 130 20.51 20.09 18.34
C LEU A 130 19.34 21.03 18.03
N TYR A 131 19.13 22.07 18.85
CA TYR A 131 18.09 23.10 18.62
C TYR A 131 18.27 23.80 17.26
N SER A 132 19.52 24.15 16.93
CA SER A 132 19.85 24.77 15.64
C SER A 132 19.61 23.81 14.46
N ALA A 133 20.02 22.55 14.59
CA ALA A 133 19.86 21.53 13.57
C ALA A 133 18.36 21.21 13.34
N CYS A 134 17.57 21.01 14.39
CA CYS A 134 16.13 20.83 14.30
C CYS A 134 15.43 22.04 13.66
N GLY A 135 15.80 23.26 14.09
CA GLY A 135 15.21 24.49 13.57
C GLY A 135 15.49 24.69 12.09
N SER A 136 16.69 24.36 11.65
CA SER A 136 17.09 24.45 10.25
C SER A 136 16.34 23.43 9.38
N TYR A 137 16.30 22.17 9.84
CA TYR A 137 15.58 21.09 9.16
C TYR A 137 14.09 21.40 9.04
N ALA A 138 13.44 21.73 10.17
CA ALA A 138 12.01 21.98 10.24
C ALA A 138 11.57 23.16 9.38
N ARG A 139 12.35 24.26 9.31
CA ARG A 139 12.02 25.41 8.46
C ARG A 139 11.99 25.04 7.00
N VAL A 140 13.01 24.34 6.50
CA VAL A 140 13.09 23.93 5.09
C VAL A 140 12.00 22.93 4.75
N LEU A 141 11.81 21.91 5.59
CA LEU A 141 10.79 20.89 5.39
C LEU A 141 9.38 21.50 5.33
N MET A 142 9.05 22.35 6.29
CA MET A 142 7.71 22.97 6.37
C MET A 142 7.50 24.01 5.28
N ALA A 143 8.52 24.75 4.87
CA ALA A 143 8.45 25.63 3.69
C ALA A 143 8.21 24.82 2.40
N GLY A 144 8.77 23.62 2.30
CA GLY A 144 8.57 22.68 1.19
C GLY A 144 7.27 21.87 1.26
N SER A 145 6.50 21.96 2.35
CA SER A 145 5.29 21.14 2.53
C SER A 145 4.26 21.23 1.40
N PRO A 146 4.04 22.37 0.70
CA PRO A 146 3.16 22.40 -0.46
C PRO A 146 3.64 21.45 -1.58
N ILE A 147 4.95 21.39 -1.82
CA ILE A 147 5.56 20.53 -2.84
C ILE A 147 5.43 19.07 -2.45
N LEU A 148 5.71 18.74 -1.18
CA LEU A 148 5.57 17.37 -0.65
C LEU A 148 4.11 16.88 -0.77
N MET A 149 3.14 17.70 -0.36
CA MET A 149 1.72 17.37 -0.46
C MET A 149 1.27 17.19 -1.91
N LEU A 150 1.67 18.09 -2.80
CA LEU A 150 1.33 18.01 -4.23
C LEU A 150 1.91 16.75 -4.88
N ASN A 151 3.15 16.37 -4.60
CA ASN A 151 3.77 15.17 -5.15
C ASN A 151 2.91 13.93 -4.93
N VAL A 152 2.50 13.69 -3.68
CA VAL A 152 1.70 12.50 -3.34
C VAL A 152 0.28 12.59 -3.88
N ILE A 153 -0.37 13.74 -3.78
CA ILE A 153 -1.74 13.96 -4.27
C ILE A 153 -1.79 13.76 -5.80
N LEU A 154 -0.89 14.37 -6.55
CA LEU A 154 -0.85 14.23 -8.01
C LEU A 154 -0.56 12.77 -8.42
N SER A 155 0.35 12.09 -7.72
CA SER A 155 0.63 10.66 -7.94
C SER A 155 -0.63 9.81 -7.75
N ASN A 156 -1.41 10.04 -6.70
CA ASN A 156 -2.65 9.32 -6.42
C ASN A 156 -3.71 9.55 -7.50
N PHE A 157 -3.90 10.80 -7.94
CA PHE A 157 -4.86 11.12 -9.02
C PHE A 157 -4.43 10.55 -10.37
N LEU A 158 -3.13 10.55 -10.71
CA LEU A 158 -2.63 9.94 -11.94
C LEU A 158 -2.89 8.43 -11.97
N ARG A 159 -2.74 7.74 -10.84
CA ARG A 159 -3.09 6.31 -10.72
C ARG A 159 -4.58 6.08 -10.98
N ASN A 160 -5.44 6.98 -10.48
CA ASN A 160 -6.89 6.91 -10.74
C ASN A 160 -7.27 7.22 -12.20
N ASP A 161 -6.45 8.00 -12.92
CA ASP A 161 -6.62 8.29 -14.35
C ASP A 161 -5.94 7.23 -15.27
N ASN A 162 -5.68 6.01 -14.75
CA ASN A 162 -5.02 4.91 -15.46
C ASN A 162 -3.58 5.23 -15.95
N ARG A 163 -2.89 6.16 -15.29
CA ARG A 163 -1.51 6.55 -15.59
C ARG A 163 -0.52 6.08 -14.53
N GLU A 164 -0.69 4.87 -14.07
CA GLU A 164 0.17 4.27 -13.03
C GLU A 164 1.66 4.29 -13.40
N ARG A 165 1.99 4.09 -14.68
CA ARG A 165 3.39 4.12 -15.15
C ARG A 165 4.03 5.49 -14.93
N LEU A 166 3.32 6.56 -15.26
CA LEU A 166 3.82 7.93 -15.09
C LEU A 166 3.99 8.27 -13.62
N ALA A 167 3.00 7.93 -12.78
CA ALA A 167 3.08 8.10 -11.34
C ALA A 167 4.28 7.35 -10.74
N SER A 168 4.51 6.10 -11.16
CA SER A 168 5.62 5.27 -10.68
C SER A 168 6.99 5.79 -11.15
N ILE A 169 7.11 6.23 -12.42
CA ILE A 169 8.36 6.81 -12.94
C ILE A 169 8.70 8.10 -12.20
N GLY A 170 7.73 9.00 -12.03
CA GLY A 170 7.96 10.26 -11.32
C GLY A 170 8.37 10.02 -9.86
N PHE A 171 7.69 9.11 -9.17
CA PHE A 171 8.04 8.73 -7.81
C PHE A 171 9.46 8.14 -7.71
N PHE A 172 9.81 7.21 -8.59
CA PHE A 172 11.14 6.60 -8.62
C PHE A 172 12.24 7.60 -8.92
N VAL A 173 12.07 8.44 -9.95
CA VAL A 173 13.06 9.46 -10.33
C VAL A 173 13.18 10.51 -9.23
N GLY A 174 12.05 10.95 -8.64
CA GLY A 174 12.05 11.88 -7.52
C GLY A 174 12.87 11.37 -6.33
N ASN A 175 12.69 10.10 -5.94
CA ASN A 175 13.46 9.48 -4.86
C ASN A 175 14.94 9.30 -5.23
N MET A 176 15.28 8.99 -6.49
CA MET A 176 16.68 8.91 -6.94
C MET A 176 17.36 10.26 -6.89
N VAL A 177 16.65 11.33 -7.25
CA VAL A 177 17.16 12.71 -7.15
C VAL A 177 17.35 13.11 -5.69
N ASP A 178 16.36 12.82 -4.81
CA ASP A 178 16.48 13.06 -3.37
C ASP A 178 17.73 12.36 -2.81
N PHE A 179 17.87 11.06 -3.05
CA PHE A 179 19.04 10.28 -2.65
C PHE A 179 20.37 10.89 -3.12
N SER A 180 20.46 11.23 -4.40
CA SER A 180 21.70 11.78 -4.99
C SER A 180 22.01 13.16 -4.43
N LEU A 181 20.99 14.00 -4.27
CA LEU A 181 21.14 15.33 -3.69
C LEU A 181 21.44 15.28 -2.20
N ASN A 182 20.90 14.30 -1.46
CA ASN A 182 21.21 14.13 -0.04
C ASN A 182 22.72 13.89 0.14
N ILE A 183 23.30 12.97 -0.61
CA ILE A 183 24.75 12.74 -0.61
C ILE A 183 25.51 14.03 -0.98
N LEU A 184 25.12 14.69 -2.05
CA LEU A 184 25.80 15.90 -2.53
C LEU A 184 25.70 17.05 -1.53
N LEU A 185 24.50 17.37 -1.05
CA LEU A 185 24.26 18.54 -0.19
C LEU A 185 24.80 18.33 1.24
N VAL A 186 24.67 17.12 1.77
CA VAL A 186 25.07 16.84 3.16
C VAL A 186 26.55 16.48 3.26
N LEU A 187 27.05 15.52 2.44
CA LEU A 187 28.43 15.03 2.57
C LEU A 187 29.44 15.91 1.84
N VAL A 188 29.10 16.41 0.63
CA VAL A 188 30.05 17.19 -0.20
C VAL A 188 29.98 18.68 0.13
N LEU A 189 28.77 19.27 0.12
CA LEU A 189 28.57 20.71 0.36
C LEU A 189 28.43 21.06 1.86
N ASN A 190 28.39 20.09 2.76
CA ASN A 190 28.33 20.29 4.22
C ASN A 190 27.16 21.13 4.72
N LEU A 191 26.00 21.06 4.04
CA LEU A 191 24.80 21.81 4.43
C LEU A 191 24.04 21.16 5.61
N GLY A 192 24.48 20.01 6.09
CA GLY A 192 23.89 19.32 7.25
C GLY A 192 22.39 19.06 7.07
N THR A 193 21.62 19.35 8.11
CA THR A 193 20.15 19.13 8.12
C THR A 193 19.39 19.96 7.09
N VAL A 194 19.89 21.15 6.71
CA VAL A 194 19.31 21.95 5.62
C VAL A 194 19.42 21.20 4.29
N GLY A 195 20.59 20.56 4.03
CA GLY A 195 20.83 19.78 2.83
C GLY A 195 19.87 18.59 2.72
N ALA A 196 19.67 17.85 3.80
CA ALA A 196 18.75 16.71 3.83
C ALA A 196 17.29 17.13 3.59
N ALA A 197 16.79 18.16 4.27
CA ALA A 197 15.44 18.64 4.03
C ALA A 197 15.25 19.20 2.62
N ALA A 198 16.28 19.88 2.07
CA ALA A 198 16.23 20.44 0.72
C ALA A 198 16.23 19.35 -0.35
N SER A 199 16.99 18.25 -0.19
CA SER A 199 17.01 17.13 -1.13
C SER A 199 15.62 16.51 -1.29
N THR A 200 14.91 16.27 -0.19
CA THR A 200 13.55 15.70 -0.18
C THR A 200 12.55 16.63 -0.88
N VAL A 201 12.62 17.93 -0.62
CA VAL A 201 11.75 18.93 -1.28
C VAL A 201 12.05 19.01 -2.78
N ILE A 202 13.32 19.05 -3.17
CA ILE A 202 13.73 19.14 -4.59
C ILE A 202 13.37 17.84 -5.32
N GLY A 203 13.61 16.66 -4.71
CA GLY A 203 13.23 15.37 -5.27
C GLY A 203 11.74 15.27 -5.55
N SER A 204 10.92 15.72 -4.60
CA SER A 204 9.46 15.83 -4.77
C SER A 204 9.07 16.81 -5.87
N GLY A 205 9.78 17.94 -5.99
CA GLY A 205 9.59 18.91 -7.07
C GLY A 205 9.88 18.32 -8.45
N VAL A 206 10.96 17.53 -8.58
CA VAL A 206 11.30 16.82 -9.83
C VAL A 206 10.23 15.79 -10.19
N ALA A 207 9.68 15.05 -9.21
CA ALA A 207 8.56 14.14 -9.44
C ALA A 207 7.34 14.88 -10.03
N ILE A 208 6.98 16.05 -9.47
CA ILE A 208 5.89 16.89 -9.99
C ILE A 208 6.17 17.34 -11.43
N LEU A 209 7.39 17.74 -11.76
CA LEU A 209 7.76 18.13 -13.13
C LEU A 209 7.58 16.98 -14.12
N ILE A 210 7.78 15.73 -13.70
CA ILE A 210 7.53 14.54 -14.53
C ILE A 210 6.02 14.29 -14.69
N TYR A 211 5.19 14.60 -13.68
CA TYR A 211 3.74 14.44 -13.74
C TYR A 211 3.05 15.47 -14.65
N LEU A 212 3.58 16.70 -14.69
CA LEU A 212 2.95 17.82 -15.41
C LEU A 212 2.65 17.54 -16.89
N PRO A 213 3.56 17.01 -17.73
CA PRO A 213 3.26 16.69 -19.12
C PRO A 213 2.05 15.77 -19.25
N GLY A 214 1.94 14.77 -18.34
CA GLY A 214 0.80 13.87 -18.31
C GLY A 214 -0.52 14.57 -17.99
N ILE A 215 -0.53 15.50 -17.02
CA ILE A 215 -1.75 16.22 -16.63
C ILE A 215 -2.16 17.23 -17.71
N LEU A 216 -1.20 17.80 -18.44
CA LEU A 216 -1.45 18.80 -19.50
C LEU A 216 -1.81 18.18 -20.86
N GLU A 217 -1.65 16.87 -21.03
CA GLU A 217 -1.96 16.16 -22.28
C GLU A 217 -3.45 16.18 -22.59
N LYS A 218 -3.79 16.54 -23.83
CA LYS A 218 -5.19 16.59 -24.28
C LYS A 218 -5.76 15.17 -24.46
N GLY A 219 -6.99 14.98 -24.00
CA GLY A 219 -7.69 13.68 -24.17
C GLY A 219 -7.81 12.87 -22.88
N HIS A 220 -7.29 13.37 -21.77
CA HIS A 220 -7.45 12.80 -20.45
C HIS A 220 -8.41 13.60 -19.58
N ILE A 221 -8.87 12.98 -18.48
CA ILE A 221 -9.87 13.57 -17.59
C ILE A 221 -9.23 14.64 -16.69
N LEU A 222 -8.00 14.37 -16.19
CA LEU A 222 -7.28 15.32 -15.33
C LEU A 222 -6.86 16.56 -16.14
N LYS A 223 -7.31 17.73 -15.67
CA LYS A 223 -6.94 19.02 -16.24
C LYS A 223 -6.77 20.03 -15.10
N LEU A 224 -5.73 20.85 -15.19
CA LEU A 224 -5.55 21.98 -14.27
C LEU A 224 -6.37 23.17 -14.77
N GLU A 225 -7.43 23.48 -14.04
CA GLU A 225 -8.32 24.59 -14.35
C GLU A 225 -8.53 25.43 -13.09
N PRO A 226 -8.64 26.77 -13.21
CA PRO A 226 -8.96 27.61 -12.07
C PRO A 226 -10.36 27.27 -11.56
N VAL A 227 -10.48 27.02 -10.26
CA VAL A 227 -11.73 26.62 -9.63
C VAL A 227 -12.04 27.50 -8.42
N LYS A 228 -13.32 27.77 -8.18
CA LYS A 228 -13.74 28.40 -6.92
C LYS A 228 -13.56 27.42 -5.77
N MET A 229 -12.86 27.87 -4.72
CA MET A 229 -12.64 27.06 -3.53
C MET A 229 -13.96 26.86 -2.78
N GLU A 230 -14.33 25.62 -2.56
CA GLU A 230 -15.45 25.20 -1.73
C GLU A 230 -14.93 24.33 -0.58
N TRP A 231 -14.71 24.96 0.57
CA TRP A 231 -14.17 24.27 1.75
C TRP A 231 -15.07 23.14 2.25
N ALA A 232 -16.38 23.22 2.02
CA ALA A 232 -17.32 22.16 2.38
C ALA A 232 -17.03 20.86 1.62
N GLU A 233 -16.71 20.95 0.32
CA GLU A 233 -16.32 19.79 -0.48
C GLU A 233 -14.95 19.25 -0.06
N VAL A 234 -13.97 20.13 0.15
CA VAL A 234 -12.64 19.76 0.64
C VAL A 234 -12.75 19.00 1.97
N LEU A 235 -13.57 19.50 2.92
CA LEU A 235 -13.82 18.84 4.19
C LEU A 235 -14.53 17.49 4.01
N SER A 236 -15.45 17.40 3.06
CA SER A 236 -16.12 16.13 2.72
C SER A 236 -15.13 15.09 2.16
N CYS A 237 -14.20 15.52 1.29
CA CYS A 237 -13.11 14.67 0.82
C CYS A 237 -12.21 14.22 1.97
N PHE A 238 -11.78 15.16 2.83
CA PHE A 238 -10.96 14.85 4.00
C PHE A 238 -11.65 13.86 4.96
N ARG A 239 -12.97 14.00 5.19
CA ARG A 239 -13.74 13.03 5.99
C ARG A 239 -13.72 11.63 5.37
N THR A 240 -13.77 11.52 4.04
CA THR A 240 -13.69 10.24 3.35
C THR A 240 -12.31 9.60 3.51
N GLY A 241 -11.22 10.38 3.48
CA GLY A 241 -9.84 9.92 3.70
C GLY A 241 -9.40 9.90 5.17
N PHE A 242 -10.28 10.25 6.12
CA PHE A 242 -9.92 10.43 7.54
C PHE A 242 -9.36 9.17 8.20
N SER A 243 -9.81 8.00 7.81
CA SER A 243 -9.31 6.72 8.34
C SER A 243 -7.78 6.55 8.15
N THR A 244 -7.26 7.00 7.01
CA THR A 244 -5.82 6.99 6.73
C THR A 244 -5.09 8.09 7.51
N SER A 245 -5.67 9.30 7.57
CA SER A 245 -5.12 10.42 8.35
C SER A 245 -4.94 10.09 9.81
N VAL A 246 -5.91 9.40 10.42
CA VAL A 246 -5.88 9.00 11.85
C VAL A 246 -4.66 8.16 12.18
N GLN A 247 -4.21 7.28 11.28
CA GLN A 247 -2.99 6.48 11.50
C GLN A 247 -1.76 7.37 11.66
N HIS A 248 -1.63 8.41 10.84
CA HIS A 248 -0.54 9.38 10.95
C HIS A 248 -0.64 10.22 12.22
N LEU A 249 -1.85 10.58 12.66
CA LEU A 249 -2.06 11.27 13.93
C LEU A 249 -1.70 10.40 15.14
N PHE A 250 -1.96 9.11 15.10
CA PHE A 250 -1.50 8.17 16.13
C PHE A 250 0.03 8.11 16.19
N ARG A 251 0.69 8.02 15.04
CA ARG A 251 2.17 8.07 14.96
C ARG A 251 2.71 9.40 15.44
N LEU A 252 2.08 10.53 15.05
CA LEU A 252 2.41 11.87 15.54
C LEU A 252 2.41 11.92 17.08
N ALA A 253 1.32 11.47 17.71
CA ALA A 253 1.19 11.46 19.16
C ALA A 253 2.26 10.59 19.82
N PHE A 254 2.55 9.43 19.25
CA PHE A 254 3.58 8.52 19.72
C PHE A 254 4.97 9.15 19.65
N PHE A 255 5.37 9.73 18.51
CA PHE A 255 6.69 10.36 18.36
C PHE A 255 6.87 11.56 19.30
N LEU A 256 5.84 12.40 19.47
CA LEU A 256 5.87 13.51 20.43
C LEU A 256 6.07 13.00 21.87
N LEU A 257 5.39 11.90 22.21
CA LEU A 257 5.52 11.29 23.53
C LEU A 257 6.94 10.73 23.76
N VAL A 258 7.42 9.90 22.81
CA VAL A 258 8.73 9.25 22.92
C VAL A 258 9.85 10.29 22.96
N ASN A 259 9.78 11.28 22.08
CA ASN A 259 10.78 12.36 22.08
C ASN A 259 10.84 13.08 23.43
N ARG A 260 9.70 13.41 24.02
CA ARG A 260 9.66 14.04 25.37
C ARG A 260 10.21 13.13 26.46
N LEU A 261 9.89 11.83 26.42
CA LEU A 261 10.37 10.88 27.42
C LEU A 261 11.89 10.70 27.32
N LEU A 262 12.43 10.57 26.10
CA LEU A 262 13.86 10.38 25.87
C LEU A 262 14.64 11.65 26.21
N MET A 263 14.19 12.84 25.82
CA MET A 263 14.81 14.11 26.16
C MET A 263 14.73 14.41 27.67
N GLY A 264 13.65 13.99 28.35
CA GLY A 264 13.45 14.24 29.78
C GLY A 264 14.22 13.28 30.71
N GLN A 265 14.56 12.08 30.25
CA GLN A 265 15.25 11.06 31.04
C GLN A 265 16.74 10.94 30.74
N GLY A 266 17.21 11.56 29.69
CA GLY A 266 18.57 11.38 29.21
C GLY A 266 19.12 12.61 28.55
N THR A 267 19.72 12.38 27.46
CA THR A 267 20.42 13.33 26.62
C THR A 267 19.94 13.12 25.17
N GLU A 268 20.48 13.90 24.27
CA GLU A 268 20.41 13.71 22.81
C GLU A 268 20.69 12.26 22.39
N ASP A 269 21.50 11.53 23.17
CA ASP A 269 21.90 10.14 22.96
C ASP A 269 20.71 9.16 22.86
N GLY A 270 19.73 9.29 23.75
CA GLY A 270 18.53 8.44 23.74
C GLY A 270 17.71 8.61 22.47
N VAL A 271 17.58 9.86 22.01
CA VAL A 271 16.86 10.18 20.77
C VAL A 271 17.65 9.71 19.53
N ALA A 272 18.99 9.84 19.55
CA ALA A 272 19.86 9.35 18.48
C ALA A 272 19.78 7.82 18.35
N ILE A 273 19.86 7.10 19.47
CA ILE A 273 19.66 5.63 19.49
C ILE A 273 18.28 5.25 18.94
N PHE A 274 17.24 5.97 19.35
CA PHE A 274 15.89 5.72 18.86
C PHE A 274 15.78 5.94 17.33
N SER A 275 16.44 6.99 16.81
CA SER A 275 16.51 7.25 15.37
C SER A 275 17.13 6.07 14.60
N VAL A 276 18.23 5.51 15.12
CA VAL A 276 18.88 4.34 14.50
C VAL A 276 17.99 3.11 14.54
N VAL A 277 17.37 2.82 15.69
CA VAL A 277 16.46 1.68 15.83
C VAL A 277 15.27 1.83 14.88
N TYR A 278 14.69 3.02 14.78
CA TYR A 278 13.57 3.32 13.90
C TYR A 278 13.97 3.20 12.43
N SER A 279 15.08 3.81 12.01
CA SER A 279 15.55 3.76 10.62
C SER A 279 15.99 2.34 10.22
N ALA A 280 16.74 1.64 11.07
CA ALA A 280 17.16 0.26 10.80
C ALA A 280 15.96 -0.70 10.75
N SER A 281 14.87 -0.40 11.46
CA SER A 281 13.65 -1.19 11.41
C SER A 281 13.00 -1.20 10.02
N PHE A 282 13.23 -0.18 9.20
CA PHE A 282 12.68 -0.13 7.83
C PHE A 282 13.10 -1.32 6.99
N LEU A 283 14.34 -1.78 7.08
CA LEU A 283 14.79 -2.96 6.34
C LEU A 283 13.92 -4.20 6.64
N ILE A 284 13.57 -4.39 7.90
CA ILE A 284 12.75 -5.52 8.37
C ILE A 284 11.28 -5.30 8.01
N LEU A 285 10.76 -4.09 8.27
CA LEU A 285 9.36 -3.74 8.02
C LEU A 285 8.99 -3.78 6.55
N TYR A 286 9.85 -3.27 5.66
CA TYR A 286 9.61 -3.28 4.23
C TYR A 286 9.58 -4.69 3.64
N LEU A 287 10.32 -5.66 4.18
CA LEU A 287 10.21 -7.05 3.75
C LEU A 287 8.85 -7.65 4.12
N PHE A 288 8.31 -7.32 5.29
CA PHE A 288 6.96 -7.73 5.65
C PHE A 288 5.91 -7.04 4.77
N ASN A 289 6.05 -5.73 4.54
CA ASN A 289 5.16 -4.96 3.66
C ASN A 289 5.19 -5.48 2.23
N GLY A 290 6.38 -5.74 1.67
CA GLY A 290 6.52 -6.30 0.33
C GLY A 290 5.86 -7.66 0.17
N THR A 291 5.93 -8.51 1.22
CA THR A 291 5.21 -9.78 1.23
C THR A 291 3.68 -9.57 1.30
N ALA A 292 3.23 -8.61 2.09
CA ALA A 292 1.83 -8.24 2.22
C ALA A 292 1.26 -7.65 0.92
N GLU A 293 2.01 -6.77 0.26
CA GLU A 293 1.67 -6.19 -1.05
C GLU A 293 1.56 -7.25 -2.16
N ALA A 294 2.47 -8.25 -2.15
CA ALA A 294 2.40 -9.37 -3.08
C ALA A 294 1.14 -10.23 -2.88
N ALA A 295 0.66 -10.34 -1.64
CA ALA A 295 -0.55 -11.09 -1.30
C ALA A 295 -1.84 -10.34 -1.62
N GLN A 296 -1.83 -9.01 -1.51
CA GLN A 296 -3.02 -8.16 -1.57
C GLN A 296 -3.89 -8.40 -2.81
N PRO A 297 -3.37 -8.41 -4.05
CA PRO A 297 -4.20 -8.64 -5.23
C PRO A 297 -4.85 -10.04 -5.25
N LEU A 298 -4.14 -11.07 -4.76
CA LEU A 298 -4.66 -12.43 -4.69
C LEU A 298 -5.77 -12.56 -3.64
N VAL A 299 -5.53 -11.98 -2.47
CA VAL A 299 -6.53 -12.00 -1.38
C VAL A 299 -7.79 -11.24 -1.80
N SER A 300 -7.65 -10.05 -2.39
CA SER A 300 -8.79 -9.25 -2.88
C SER A 300 -9.60 -10.01 -3.93
N THR A 301 -8.91 -10.66 -4.87
CA THR A 301 -9.54 -11.48 -5.91
C THR A 301 -10.32 -12.63 -5.30
N PHE A 302 -9.68 -13.47 -4.46
CA PHE A 302 -10.33 -14.62 -3.85
C PHE A 302 -11.45 -14.22 -2.87
N ALA A 303 -11.32 -13.09 -2.19
CA ALA A 303 -12.39 -12.55 -1.34
C ALA A 303 -13.58 -12.10 -2.17
N GLY A 304 -13.35 -11.42 -3.31
CA GLY A 304 -14.38 -11.03 -4.26
C GLY A 304 -15.14 -12.23 -4.87
N GLU A 305 -14.43 -13.34 -5.07
CA GLU A 305 -15.00 -14.62 -5.50
C GLU A 305 -15.75 -15.37 -4.39
N GLY A 306 -15.72 -14.92 -3.14
CA GLY A 306 -16.22 -15.65 -1.98
C GLY A 306 -15.38 -16.85 -1.58
N SER A 307 -14.12 -16.97 -2.07
CA SER A 307 -13.22 -18.09 -1.75
C SER A 307 -12.43 -17.85 -0.48
N GLU A 308 -13.06 -18.06 0.65
CA GLU A 308 -12.41 -18.00 1.96
C GLU A 308 -11.23 -18.98 2.09
N GLU A 309 -11.35 -20.18 1.51
CA GLU A 309 -10.29 -21.19 1.59
C GLU A 309 -9.04 -20.76 0.85
N ASP A 310 -9.18 -20.20 -0.36
CA ASP A 310 -8.05 -19.75 -1.16
C ASP A 310 -7.43 -18.46 -0.60
N ALA A 311 -8.25 -17.50 -0.14
CA ALA A 311 -7.78 -16.33 0.57
C ALA A 311 -6.99 -16.72 1.84
N ARG A 312 -7.47 -17.72 2.61
CA ARG A 312 -6.77 -18.27 3.77
C ARG A 312 -5.44 -18.93 3.39
N ARG A 313 -5.37 -19.62 2.25
CA ARG A 313 -4.11 -20.20 1.74
C ARG A 313 -3.07 -19.14 1.41
N VAL A 314 -3.49 -18.07 0.72
CA VAL A 314 -2.60 -16.92 0.45
C VAL A 314 -2.10 -16.31 1.75
N ARG A 315 -2.97 -16.15 2.77
CA ARG A 315 -2.57 -15.67 4.10
C ARG A 315 -1.48 -16.55 4.73
N VAL A 316 -1.66 -17.88 4.70
CA VAL A 316 -0.67 -18.83 5.26
C VAL A 316 0.65 -18.74 4.50
N LEU A 317 0.61 -18.65 3.17
CA LEU A 317 1.80 -18.47 2.34
C LEU A 317 2.51 -17.16 2.67
N SER A 318 1.77 -16.06 2.79
CA SER A 318 2.31 -14.74 3.12
C SER A 318 2.96 -14.73 4.50
N LEU A 319 2.29 -15.30 5.51
CA LEU A 319 2.87 -15.45 6.84
C LEU A 319 4.15 -16.28 6.80
N ARG A 320 4.15 -17.40 6.08
CA ARG A 320 5.30 -18.29 6.00
C ARG A 320 6.51 -17.63 5.34
N TRP A 321 6.33 -17.05 4.16
CA TRP A 321 7.41 -16.42 3.41
C TRP A 321 7.83 -15.08 3.98
N GLY A 322 6.86 -14.27 4.45
CA GLY A 322 7.13 -12.99 5.08
C GLY A 322 7.89 -13.14 6.39
N LEU A 323 7.45 -14.06 7.28
CA LEU A 323 8.18 -14.33 8.51
C LEU A 323 9.58 -14.90 8.22
N LEU A 324 9.73 -15.76 7.21
CA LEU A 324 11.03 -16.27 6.83
C LEU A 324 11.96 -15.15 6.36
N ALA A 325 11.51 -14.29 5.44
CA ALA A 325 12.33 -13.20 4.89
C ALA A 325 12.62 -12.12 5.96
N GLY A 326 11.58 -11.64 6.66
CA GLY A 326 11.74 -10.58 7.65
C GLY A 326 12.49 -11.02 8.91
N CYS A 327 12.26 -12.24 9.41
CA CYS A 327 13.03 -12.77 10.54
C CYS A 327 14.48 -13.09 10.15
N ALA A 328 14.75 -13.54 8.90
CA ALA A 328 16.13 -13.70 8.43
C ALA A 328 16.87 -12.34 8.43
N ALA A 329 16.22 -11.27 7.93
CA ALA A 329 16.78 -9.92 8.00
C ALA A 329 16.97 -9.46 9.45
N ALA A 330 16.00 -9.73 10.33
CA ALA A 330 16.11 -9.40 11.76
C ALA A 330 17.28 -10.14 12.43
N VAL A 331 17.54 -11.40 12.08
CA VAL A 331 18.72 -12.15 12.57
C VAL A 331 20.01 -11.49 12.10
N VAL A 332 20.09 -11.09 10.82
CA VAL A 332 21.27 -10.38 10.30
C VAL A 332 21.49 -9.07 11.07
N VAL A 333 20.44 -8.25 11.24
CA VAL A 333 20.52 -6.98 11.98
C VAL A 333 20.89 -7.25 13.46
N PHE A 334 20.37 -8.30 14.08
CA PHE A 334 20.68 -8.68 15.46
C PHE A 334 22.16 -9.04 15.64
N LEU A 335 22.72 -9.84 14.73
CA LEU A 335 24.13 -10.26 14.77
C LEU A 335 25.07 -9.06 14.54
N PHE A 336 24.76 -8.24 13.53
CA PHE A 336 25.55 -7.07 13.14
C PHE A 336 25.05 -5.75 13.77
N ALA A 337 24.40 -5.78 14.92
CA ALA A 337 23.79 -4.60 15.53
C ALA A 337 24.80 -3.48 15.85
N LYS A 338 26.04 -3.80 16.21
CA LYS A 338 27.10 -2.82 16.45
C LYS A 338 27.58 -2.15 15.17
N GLU A 339 27.72 -2.94 14.12
CA GLU A 339 28.13 -2.49 12.78
C GLU A 339 27.04 -1.62 12.16
N VAL A 340 25.78 -1.97 12.36
CA VAL A 340 24.64 -1.12 11.98
C VAL A 340 24.72 0.24 12.68
N CYS A 341 24.92 0.28 14.02
CA CYS A 341 25.10 1.54 14.74
C CYS A 341 26.30 2.35 14.23
N TRP A 342 27.39 1.70 13.82
CA TRP A 342 28.54 2.37 13.23
C TRP A 342 28.21 2.96 11.83
N ILE A 343 27.47 2.24 10.99
CA ILE A 343 27.02 2.75 9.68
C ILE A 343 26.19 4.03 9.84
N PHE A 344 25.36 4.08 10.89
CA PHE A 344 24.56 5.28 11.22
C PHE A 344 25.35 6.40 11.90
N GLY A 345 26.65 6.24 12.15
CA GLY A 345 27.52 7.27 12.72
C GLY A 345 27.41 7.48 14.23
N ILE A 346 26.91 6.51 14.98
CA ILE A 346 26.87 6.57 16.45
C ILE A 346 28.29 6.44 17.02
N ALA A 347 28.62 7.30 18.00
CA ALA A 347 29.90 7.29 18.71
C ALA A 347 30.14 5.93 19.40
N GLU A 348 31.43 5.58 19.54
CA GLU A 348 31.83 4.26 20.05
C GLU A 348 31.26 3.97 21.45
N GLU A 349 31.16 4.99 22.29
CA GLU A 349 30.65 4.92 23.66
C GLU A 349 29.17 4.49 23.70
N LEU A 350 28.36 4.94 22.72
CA LEU A 350 26.93 4.68 22.64
C LEU A 350 26.58 3.44 21.81
N ARG A 351 27.52 2.90 21.01
CA ARG A 351 27.27 1.72 20.16
C ARG A 351 26.78 0.50 20.93
N GLN A 352 27.25 0.31 22.16
CA GLN A 352 26.80 -0.82 22.98
C GLN A 352 25.33 -0.67 23.38
N SER A 353 24.92 0.55 23.76
CA SER A 353 23.52 0.85 24.12
C SER A 353 22.61 0.81 22.91
N GLY A 354 23.05 1.34 21.76
CA GLY A 354 22.34 1.26 20.49
C GLY A 354 22.16 -0.18 19.99
N ALA A 355 23.22 -0.97 20.04
CA ALA A 355 23.16 -2.40 19.68
C ALA A 355 22.22 -3.19 20.61
N TRP A 356 22.17 -2.87 21.89
CA TRP A 356 21.21 -3.44 22.82
C TRP A 356 19.77 -3.13 22.42
N ALA A 357 19.45 -1.86 22.17
CA ALA A 357 18.14 -1.40 21.76
C ALA A 357 17.69 -2.08 20.44
N LEU A 358 18.59 -2.14 19.45
CA LEU A 358 18.34 -2.76 18.16
C LEU A 358 18.09 -4.27 18.27
N ARG A 359 18.83 -4.97 19.12
CA ARG A 359 18.61 -6.40 19.40
C ARG A 359 17.26 -6.68 20.02
N ILE A 360 16.83 -5.84 20.98
CA ILE A 360 15.50 -5.94 21.58
C ILE A 360 14.42 -5.77 20.51
N PHE A 361 14.56 -4.79 19.62
CA PHE A 361 13.63 -4.61 18.51
C PHE A 361 13.54 -5.86 17.63
N CYS A 362 14.68 -6.46 17.26
CA CYS A 362 14.73 -7.66 16.42
C CYS A 362 14.02 -8.87 17.05
N ILE A 363 14.00 -9.00 18.39
CA ILE A 363 13.26 -10.07 19.09
C ILE A 363 11.75 -9.96 18.78
N GLY A 364 11.24 -8.74 18.63
CA GLY A 364 9.82 -8.50 18.28
C GLY A 364 9.46 -8.70 16.82
N ALA A 365 10.45 -8.84 15.93
CA ALA A 365 10.23 -8.83 14.48
C ALA A 365 9.20 -9.85 13.97
N GLY A 366 9.16 -11.05 14.56
CA GLY A 366 8.18 -12.07 14.20
C GLY A 366 6.74 -11.65 14.49
N PHE A 367 6.49 -10.99 15.61
CA PHE A 367 5.17 -10.46 15.97
C PHE A 367 4.78 -9.28 15.08
N THR A 368 5.73 -8.38 14.82
CA THR A 368 5.55 -7.25 13.89
C THR A 368 5.16 -7.76 12.50
N GLY A 369 5.88 -8.75 11.97
CA GLY A 369 5.59 -9.35 10.67
C GLY A 369 4.21 -10.00 10.62
N ALA A 370 3.82 -10.75 11.66
CA ALA A 370 2.50 -11.36 11.74
C ALA A 370 1.38 -10.31 11.72
N ASN A 371 1.50 -9.25 12.54
CA ASN A 371 0.52 -8.17 12.59
C ASN A 371 0.43 -7.41 11.25
N THR A 372 1.57 -7.08 10.63
CA THR A 372 1.61 -6.37 9.34
C THR A 372 0.93 -7.17 8.22
N ILE A 373 1.22 -8.46 8.13
CA ILE A 373 0.62 -9.33 7.11
C ILE A 373 -0.87 -9.56 7.39
N LEU A 374 -1.29 -9.71 8.65
CA LEU A 374 -2.69 -9.86 9.02
C LEU A 374 -3.48 -8.57 8.75
N GLU A 375 -2.93 -7.40 9.08
CA GLU A 375 -3.52 -6.10 8.79
C GLU A 375 -3.82 -5.95 7.30
N SER A 376 -2.82 -6.19 6.44
CA SER A 376 -2.96 -6.13 4.99
C SER A 376 -3.93 -7.19 4.45
N TYR A 377 -3.95 -8.40 5.02
CA TYR A 377 -4.89 -9.45 4.66
C TYR A 377 -6.34 -9.03 4.90
N TYR A 378 -6.65 -8.50 6.09
CA TYR A 378 -8.00 -8.04 6.41
C TYR A 378 -8.40 -6.80 5.62
N GLN A 379 -7.44 -5.91 5.32
CA GLN A 379 -7.65 -4.77 4.44
C GLN A 379 -8.00 -5.23 3.02
N ALA A 380 -7.27 -6.21 2.48
CA ALA A 380 -7.52 -6.77 1.16
C ALA A 380 -8.87 -7.51 1.05
N LYS A 381 -9.37 -8.05 2.16
CA LYS A 381 -10.72 -8.64 2.27
C LYS A 381 -11.83 -7.61 2.49
N GLU A 382 -11.52 -6.32 2.54
CA GLU A 382 -12.45 -5.25 2.91
C GLU A 382 -13.05 -5.39 4.32
N GLU A 383 -12.42 -6.17 5.18
CA GLU A 383 -12.76 -6.25 6.61
C GLU A 383 -12.16 -5.07 7.38
N VAL A 384 -12.72 -3.87 7.10
CA VAL A 384 -12.20 -2.59 7.60
C VAL A 384 -12.07 -2.56 9.12
N VAL A 385 -13.02 -3.16 9.85
CA VAL A 385 -13.02 -3.18 11.32
C VAL A 385 -11.84 -4.00 11.85
N SER A 386 -11.57 -5.17 11.29
CA SER A 386 -10.46 -6.05 11.70
C SER A 386 -9.11 -5.39 11.40
N ALA A 387 -8.94 -4.80 10.21
CA ALA A 387 -7.73 -4.09 9.84
C ALA A 387 -7.51 -2.86 10.74
N PHE A 388 -8.53 -2.02 10.94
CA PHE A 388 -8.46 -0.83 11.78
C PHE A 388 -8.17 -1.18 13.26
N LEU A 389 -8.70 -2.28 13.77
CA LEU A 389 -8.42 -2.75 15.13
C LEU A 389 -6.94 -3.08 15.29
N ILE A 390 -6.34 -3.86 14.37
CA ILE A 390 -4.91 -4.18 14.43
C ILE A 390 -4.09 -2.89 14.40
N THR A 391 -4.34 -2.01 13.42
CA THR A 391 -3.62 -0.75 13.26
C THR A 391 -3.71 0.13 14.52
N SER A 392 -4.91 0.28 15.07
CA SER A 392 -5.17 1.15 16.22
C SER A 392 -4.53 0.61 17.51
N LEU A 393 -4.59 -0.71 17.73
CA LEU A 393 -3.95 -1.35 18.87
C LEU A 393 -2.43 -1.15 18.83
N ARG A 394 -1.78 -1.44 17.69
CA ARG A 394 -0.32 -1.39 17.55
C ARG A 394 0.25 0.03 17.44
N SER A 395 -0.55 1.00 17.00
CA SER A 395 -0.08 2.37 16.80
C SER A 395 -0.41 3.32 17.96
N PHE A 396 -1.42 3.00 18.77
CA PHE A 396 -1.90 3.91 19.81
C PHE A 396 -2.31 3.20 21.09
N PHE A 397 -3.33 2.37 21.08
CA PHE A 397 -4.00 1.87 22.30
C PHE A 397 -3.13 0.95 23.16
N ILE A 398 -2.17 0.23 22.59
CA ILE A 398 -1.22 -0.60 23.35
C ILE A 398 0.15 0.09 23.39
N LEU A 399 0.60 0.68 22.27
CA LEU A 399 1.94 1.26 22.17
C LEU A 399 2.16 2.40 23.18
N ILE A 400 1.22 3.33 23.28
CA ILE A 400 1.36 4.49 24.20
C ILE A 400 1.36 4.05 25.67
N PRO A 401 0.39 3.26 26.17
CA PRO A 401 0.43 2.77 27.54
C PRO A 401 1.68 1.94 27.86
N CYS A 402 2.09 1.04 26.96
CA CYS A 402 3.32 0.26 27.14
C CYS A 402 4.55 1.16 27.25
N THR A 403 4.65 2.17 26.38
CA THR A 403 5.76 3.12 26.41
C THR A 403 5.80 3.90 27.72
N LEU A 404 4.65 4.39 28.20
CA LEU A 404 4.53 5.12 29.47
C LEU A 404 4.90 4.23 30.67
N LEU A 405 4.41 3.00 30.72
CA LEU A 405 4.73 2.07 31.81
C LEU A 405 6.21 1.70 31.82
N LEU A 406 6.78 1.37 30.66
CA LEU A 406 8.19 0.99 30.55
C LEU A 406 9.13 2.17 30.84
N SER A 407 8.73 3.41 30.50
CA SER A 407 9.52 4.60 30.78
C SER A 407 9.70 4.86 32.27
N GLN A 408 8.75 4.43 33.13
CA GLN A 408 8.86 4.53 34.60
C GLN A 408 9.90 3.57 35.19
N LEU A 409 10.20 2.48 34.46
CA LEU A 409 11.23 1.51 34.88
C LEU A 409 12.65 1.93 34.46
N GLY A 410 12.76 3.01 33.68
CA GLY A 410 14.03 3.58 33.22
C GLY A 410 14.31 3.35 31.74
N ILE A 411 15.29 4.09 31.20
CA ILE A 411 15.59 4.17 29.76
C ILE A 411 15.92 2.79 29.09
N ARG A 412 16.49 1.86 29.85
CA ARG A 412 16.80 0.52 29.33
C ARG A 412 15.56 -0.31 29.02
N TRP A 413 14.47 -0.08 29.74
CA TRP A 413 13.22 -0.82 29.57
C TRP A 413 12.34 -0.27 28.45
N ILE A 414 12.52 0.99 28.07
CA ILE A 414 11.72 1.63 27.02
C ILE A 414 11.84 0.89 25.68
N TRP A 415 12.99 0.27 25.41
CA TRP A 415 13.23 -0.46 24.16
C TRP A 415 12.34 -1.69 23.98
N PHE A 416 11.77 -2.22 25.05
CA PHE A 416 10.80 -3.32 24.98
C PHE A 416 9.41 -2.88 24.51
N MET A 417 9.17 -1.59 24.32
CA MET A 417 7.86 -1.07 23.89
C MET A 417 7.37 -1.72 22.59
N TYR A 418 8.23 -1.87 21.57
CA TYR A 418 7.83 -2.49 20.31
C TYR A 418 7.54 -4.00 20.43
N PRO A 419 8.45 -4.84 20.91
CA PRO A 419 8.20 -6.27 21.08
C PRO A 419 6.96 -6.57 21.91
N LEU A 420 6.79 -5.84 23.02
CA LEU A 420 5.64 -6.04 23.91
C LEU A 420 4.33 -5.59 23.25
N THR A 421 4.32 -4.43 22.60
CA THR A 421 3.15 -3.93 21.86
C THR A 421 2.71 -4.90 20.77
N GLU A 422 3.64 -5.38 19.95
CA GLU A 422 3.31 -6.27 18.86
C GLU A 422 2.80 -7.63 19.35
N LEU A 423 3.38 -8.17 20.42
CA LEU A 423 2.90 -9.39 21.07
C LEU A 423 1.48 -9.19 21.64
N LEU A 424 1.27 -8.12 22.42
CA LEU A 424 -0.03 -7.84 23.02
C LEU A 424 -1.10 -7.57 21.95
N THR A 425 -0.75 -6.86 20.88
CA THR A 425 -1.67 -6.64 19.74
C THR A 425 -2.13 -7.97 19.15
N LEU A 426 -1.20 -8.91 18.91
CA LEU A 426 -1.54 -10.22 18.36
C LEU A 426 -2.48 -11.00 19.30
N LEU A 427 -2.20 -10.98 20.61
CA LEU A 427 -3.02 -11.67 21.62
C LEU A 427 -4.43 -11.06 21.74
N VAL A 428 -4.51 -9.72 21.84
CA VAL A 428 -5.79 -9.00 21.94
C VAL A 428 -6.59 -9.19 20.66
N PHE A 429 -5.95 -9.06 19.49
CA PHE A 429 -6.63 -9.30 18.22
C PHE A 429 -7.16 -10.72 18.11
N ALA A 430 -6.35 -11.74 18.46
CA ALA A 430 -6.77 -13.13 18.43
C ALA A 430 -7.95 -13.41 19.36
N ALA A 431 -8.02 -12.74 20.52
CA ALA A 431 -9.15 -12.82 21.44
C ALA A 431 -10.41 -12.12 20.86
N CYS A 432 -10.27 -10.89 20.37
CA CYS A 432 -11.39 -10.10 19.84
C CYS A 432 -11.93 -10.67 18.52
N HIS A 433 -11.06 -11.19 17.65
CA HIS A 433 -11.47 -11.70 16.34
C HIS A 433 -12.47 -12.85 16.43
N ARG A 434 -12.41 -13.67 17.48
CA ARG A 434 -13.40 -14.72 17.73
C ARG A 434 -14.83 -14.17 17.91
N PHE A 435 -14.96 -12.95 18.41
CA PHE A 435 -16.24 -12.27 18.60
C PHE A 435 -16.68 -11.47 17.36
N LEU A 436 -15.73 -11.05 16.52
CA LEU A 436 -15.99 -10.26 15.30
C LEU A 436 -16.31 -11.12 14.07
N ALA A 437 -15.88 -12.39 14.06
CA ALA A 437 -16.01 -13.32 12.93
C ALA A 437 -17.45 -13.75 12.60
N ASP A 438 -18.44 -13.41 13.44
CA ASP A 438 -19.81 -13.95 13.37
C ASP A 438 -20.79 -13.14 12.49
N GLN A 439 -20.33 -12.14 11.73
CA GLN A 439 -21.25 -11.17 11.09
C GLN A 439 -21.30 -11.18 9.54
N ARG A 440 -20.62 -12.07 8.83
CA ARG A 440 -20.72 -12.15 7.36
C ARG A 440 -21.25 -13.51 6.92
N SER A 441 -22.28 -13.47 6.06
CA SER A 441 -22.74 -14.61 5.29
C SER A 441 -21.63 -15.00 4.29
N VAL A 442 -20.77 -15.93 4.71
CA VAL A 442 -19.85 -16.60 3.79
C VAL A 442 -20.71 -17.48 2.88
N LEU A 443 -20.65 -17.26 1.57
CA LEU A 443 -21.27 -18.17 0.60
C LEU A 443 -20.90 -19.62 0.96
N ALA A 444 -21.90 -20.46 1.19
CA ALA A 444 -21.66 -21.85 1.51
C ALA A 444 -20.74 -22.49 0.45
N PRO A 445 -19.73 -23.28 0.83
CA PRO A 445 -18.79 -23.89 -0.12
C PRO A 445 -19.46 -24.64 -1.26
N GLU A 446 -20.69 -25.12 -1.02
CA GLU A 446 -21.52 -25.81 -1.99
C GLU A 446 -22.06 -24.90 -3.10
N ARG A 447 -22.16 -23.56 -2.86
CA ARG A 447 -22.59 -22.57 -3.85
C ARG A 447 -21.47 -22.14 -4.80
N ARG A 448 -20.38 -22.89 -4.82
CA ARG A 448 -19.22 -22.56 -5.62
C ARG A 448 -18.65 -23.78 -6.33
N LEU A 449 -18.35 -23.62 -7.61
CA LEU A 449 -17.66 -24.58 -8.46
C LEU A 449 -16.32 -23.97 -8.90
N SER A 450 -15.22 -24.67 -8.68
CA SER A 450 -13.88 -24.23 -9.12
C SER A 450 -13.26 -25.29 -10.01
N LEU A 451 -12.87 -24.89 -11.20
CA LEU A 451 -12.35 -25.75 -12.27
C LEU A 451 -11.05 -25.18 -12.80
N THR A 452 -10.19 -26.04 -13.33
CA THR A 452 -8.94 -25.62 -13.99
C THR A 452 -8.86 -26.29 -15.36
N ILE A 453 -8.53 -25.52 -16.38
CA ILE A 453 -8.37 -25.99 -17.77
C ILE A 453 -6.91 -25.78 -18.18
N GLU A 454 -6.30 -26.82 -18.76
CA GLU A 454 -4.94 -26.79 -19.33
C GLU A 454 -4.96 -26.88 -20.86
N GLY A 455 -6.06 -27.37 -21.46
CA GLY A 455 -6.23 -27.53 -22.90
C GLY A 455 -7.68 -27.64 -23.33
N GLU A 456 -7.92 -27.53 -24.64
CA GLU A 456 -9.27 -27.58 -25.26
C GLU A 456 -9.99 -28.90 -24.98
N GLU A 457 -9.26 -30.01 -24.80
CA GLU A 457 -9.83 -31.35 -24.56
C GLU A 457 -10.68 -31.42 -23.27
N GLN A 458 -10.40 -30.54 -22.31
CA GLN A 458 -11.07 -30.55 -21.00
C GLN A 458 -12.35 -29.71 -20.99
N ILE A 459 -12.61 -28.89 -22.02
CA ILE A 459 -13.75 -27.97 -22.07
C ILE A 459 -15.07 -28.72 -21.96
N GLY A 460 -15.24 -29.82 -22.69
CA GLY A 460 -16.46 -30.61 -22.63
C GLY A 460 -16.84 -31.07 -21.22
N GLN A 461 -15.85 -31.55 -20.44
CA GLN A 461 -16.06 -31.96 -19.05
C GLN A 461 -16.38 -30.79 -18.13
N VAL A 462 -15.77 -29.63 -18.39
CA VAL A 462 -16.03 -28.39 -17.64
C VAL A 462 -17.45 -27.90 -17.89
N LEU A 463 -17.92 -27.89 -19.12
CA LEU A 463 -19.29 -27.46 -19.47
C LEU A 463 -20.35 -28.38 -18.85
N GLU A 464 -20.10 -29.69 -18.81
CA GLU A 464 -20.99 -30.63 -18.13
C GLU A 464 -21.10 -30.31 -16.64
N GLN A 465 -19.98 -30.07 -15.95
CA GLN A 465 -19.96 -29.71 -14.52
C GLN A 465 -20.64 -28.36 -14.26
N VAL A 466 -20.44 -27.37 -15.16
CA VAL A 466 -21.10 -26.06 -15.08
C VAL A 466 -22.61 -26.21 -15.23
N THR A 467 -23.07 -27.03 -16.19
CA THR A 467 -24.50 -27.29 -16.39
C THR A 467 -25.13 -27.94 -15.17
N GLN A 468 -24.51 -29.01 -14.64
CA GLN A 468 -24.97 -29.68 -13.40
C GLN A 468 -24.99 -28.72 -12.20
N PHE A 469 -24.02 -27.80 -12.11
CA PHE A 469 -24.00 -26.79 -11.06
C PHE A 469 -25.16 -25.79 -11.20
N CYS A 470 -25.44 -25.30 -12.41
CA CYS A 470 -26.56 -24.40 -12.69
C CYS A 470 -27.91 -25.06 -12.36
N GLU A 471 -28.10 -26.33 -12.73
CA GLU A 471 -29.31 -27.11 -12.40
C GLU A 471 -29.47 -27.28 -10.88
N ARG A 472 -28.39 -27.60 -10.19
CA ARG A 472 -28.40 -27.76 -8.70
C ARG A 472 -28.85 -26.50 -7.98
N TRP A 473 -28.46 -25.32 -8.49
CA TRP A 473 -28.79 -24.02 -7.90
C TRP A 473 -29.99 -23.34 -8.59
N GLN A 474 -30.84 -24.14 -9.24
CA GLN A 474 -32.14 -23.73 -9.80
C GLN A 474 -32.05 -22.53 -10.75
N ALA A 475 -30.97 -22.44 -11.53
CA ALA A 475 -30.88 -21.47 -12.61
C ALA A 475 -32.07 -21.66 -13.57
N ASP A 476 -32.68 -20.55 -14.04
CA ASP A 476 -33.63 -20.63 -15.14
C ASP A 476 -32.93 -21.24 -16.38
N GLN A 477 -33.68 -21.99 -17.17
CA GLN A 477 -33.12 -22.69 -18.35
C GLN A 477 -32.34 -21.75 -19.28
N ARG A 478 -32.81 -20.52 -19.45
CA ARG A 478 -32.11 -19.49 -20.24
C ARG A 478 -30.83 -19.01 -19.57
N GLN A 479 -30.87 -18.80 -18.26
CA GLN A 479 -29.73 -18.35 -17.47
C GLN A 479 -28.64 -19.43 -17.42
N GLY A 480 -29.00 -20.69 -17.16
CA GLY A 480 -28.07 -21.82 -17.14
C GLY A 480 -27.38 -22.01 -18.50
N HIS A 481 -28.14 -21.96 -19.58
CA HIS A 481 -27.58 -22.03 -20.93
C HIS A 481 -26.63 -20.85 -21.22
N PHE A 482 -26.98 -19.65 -20.76
CA PHE A 482 -26.14 -18.47 -20.95
C PHE A 482 -24.83 -18.53 -20.12
N VAL A 483 -24.88 -19.05 -18.87
CA VAL A 483 -23.70 -19.30 -18.04
C VAL A 483 -22.76 -20.29 -18.72
N THR A 484 -23.30 -21.41 -19.21
CA THR A 484 -22.52 -22.45 -19.91
C THR A 484 -21.87 -21.90 -21.17
N MET A 485 -22.63 -21.17 -22.00
CA MET A 485 -22.12 -20.50 -23.20
C MET A 485 -21.03 -19.47 -22.85
N ALA A 486 -21.21 -18.68 -21.79
CA ALA A 486 -20.21 -17.70 -21.38
C ALA A 486 -18.90 -18.37 -20.95
N VAL A 487 -18.96 -19.49 -20.24
CA VAL A 487 -17.78 -20.29 -19.88
C VAL A 487 -17.06 -20.80 -21.12
N GLU A 488 -17.80 -21.36 -22.08
CA GLU A 488 -17.24 -21.90 -23.32
C GLU A 488 -16.54 -20.82 -24.14
N GLU A 489 -17.25 -19.74 -24.47
CA GLU A 489 -16.75 -18.67 -25.33
C GLU A 489 -15.52 -17.95 -24.73
N ILE A 490 -15.55 -17.67 -23.43
CA ILE A 490 -14.43 -17.00 -22.75
C ILE A 490 -13.23 -17.95 -22.68
N ALA A 491 -13.42 -19.20 -22.25
CA ALA A 491 -12.33 -20.16 -22.13
C ALA A 491 -11.69 -20.47 -23.49
N MET A 492 -12.50 -20.70 -24.53
CA MET A 492 -12.02 -20.92 -25.91
C MET A 492 -11.28 -19.70 -26.45
N SER A 493 -11.79 -18.51 -26.22
CA SER A 493 -11.13 -17.26 -26.66
C SER A 493 -9.74 -17.09 -26.01
N ILE A 494 -9.61 -17.40 -24.72
CA ILE A 494 -8.32 -17.35 -23.99
C ILE A 494 -7.37 -18.44 -24.54
N LEU A 495 -7.83 -19.68 -24.67
CA LEU A 495 -7.02 -20.80 -25.15
C LEU A 495 -6.48 -20.55 -26.57
N GLN A 496 -7.34 -20.13 -27.49
CA GLN A 496 -6.97 -19.97 -28.91
C GLN A 496 -6.14 -18.70 -29.17
N LYS A 497 -6.47 -17.58 -28.53
CA LYS A 497 -5.86 -16.28 -28.85
C LYS A 497 -4.70 -15.89 -27.93
N ALA A 498 -4.69 -16.38 -26.70
CA ALA A 498 -3.72 -15.93 -25.69
C ALA A 498 -2.76 -17.03 -25.22
N MET A 499 -3.17 -18.29 -25.22
CA MET A 499 -2.36 -19.39 -24.67
C MET A 499 -1.37 -20.00 -25.65
N GLY A 500 -1.51 -19.87 -26.95
CA GLY A 500 -0.62 -20.47 -27.95
C GLY A 500 0.87 -20.10 -27.86
N LYS A 501 1.25 -19.19 -26.95
CA LYS A 501 2.63 -18.75 -26.70
C LYS A 501 3.09 -18.96 -25.23
N ALA A 502 2.25 -19.52 -24.37
CA ALA A 502 2.57 -19.73 -22.97
C ALA A 502 3.07 -21.16 -22.72
N VAL A 503 4.24 -21.29 -22.14
CA VAL A 503 4.75 -22.56 -21.58
C VAL A 503 3.96 -22.81 -20.29
N ASP A 504 3.19 -23.90 -20.18
CA ASP A 504 2.29 -24.21 -19.05
C ASP A 504 1.09 -23.25 -18.89
N GLY A 505 0.37 -22.95 -19.97
CA GLY A 505 -0.86 -22.13 -19.90
C GLY A 505 -1.97 -22.83 -19.12
N ARG A 506 -2.61 -22.10 -18.17
CA ARG A 506 -3.73 -22.61 -17.36
C ARG A 506 -4.79 -21.52 -17.19
N ILE A 507 -6.06 -21.94 -17.26
CA ILE A 507 -7.21 -21.12 -16.91
C ILE A 507 -7.85 -21.69 -15.66
N HIS A 508 -7.96 -20.88 -14.62
CA HIS A 508 -8.75 -21.19 -13.44
C HIS A 508 -10.10 -20.51 -13.55
N ILE A 509 -11.19 -21.30 -13.50
CA ILE A 509 -12.57 -20.83 -13.61
C ILE A 509 -13.24 -21.04 -12.26
N THR A 510 -13.86 -19.99 -11.75
CA THR A 510 -14.71 -20.06 -10.56
C THR A 510 -16.11 -19.61 -10.94
N LEU A 511 -17.11 -20.42 -10.61
CA LEU A 511 -18.53 -20.13 -10.74
C LEU A 511 -19.16 -20.09 -9.36
N ALA A 512 -19.78 -18.97 -8.99
CA ALA A 512 -20.46 -18.78 -7.71
C ALA A 512 -21.93 -18.43 -7.91
N ALA A 513 -22.83 -19.17 -7.22
CA ALA A 513 -24.26 -18.88 -7.17
C ALA A 513 -24.55 -17.97 -5.99
N GLN A 514 -24.94 -16.71 -6.25
CA GLN A 514 -25.25 -15.70 -5.23
C GLN A 514 -26.64 -15.95 -4.60
N GLU A 515 -26.90 -15.32 -3.45
CA GLU A 515 -28.18 -15.46 -2.74
C GLU A 515 -29.36 -14.81 -3.48
N ASP A 516 -29.06 -13.79 -4.30
CA ASP A 516 -30.01 -13.08 -5.16
C ASP A 516 -30.37 -13.81 -6.47
N GLY A 517 -29.85 -15.03 -6.67
CA GLY A 517 -30.05 -15.84 -7.88
C GLY A 517 -29.14 -15.46 -9.05
N GLU A 518 -28.19 -14.55 -8.87
CA GLU A 518 -27.19 -14.19 -9.87
C GLU A 518 -26.01 -15.18 -9.86
N PHE A 519 -25.35 -15.31 -11.00
CA PHE A 519 -24.12 -16.09 -11.13
C PHE A 519 -22.93 -15.18 -11.42
N VAL A 520 -21.85 -15.40 -10.67
CA VAL A 520 -20.57 -14.71 -10.90
C VAL A 520 -19.57 -15.71 -11.45
N LEU A 521 -19.09 -15.44 -12.64
CA LEU A 521 -18.02 -16.16 -13.32
C LEU A 521 -16.72 -15.41 -13.11
N HIS A 522 -15.67 -16.11 -12.74
CA HIS A 522 -14.34 -15.53 -12.64
C HIS A 522 -13.31 -16.42 -13.33
N PHE A 523 -12.54 -15.82 -14.23
CA PHE A 523 -11.48 -16.46 -14.99
C PHE A 523 -10.14 -15.85 -14.59
N ILE A 524 -9.19 -16.68 -14.18
CA ILE A 524 -7.81 -16.27 -13.97
C ILE A 524 -6.92 -17.11 -14.87
N ASP A 525 -6.12 -16.45 -15.71
CA ASP A 525 -5.18 -17.13 -16.58
C ASP A 525 -3.79 -16.52 -16.54
N ASN A 526 -2.78 -17.30 -16.94
CA ASN A 526 -1.39 -16.87 -17.04
C ASN A 526 -0.94 -16.65 -18.50
N ALA A 527 -1.89 -16.42 -19.39
CA ALA A 527 -1.65 -16.15 -20.80
C ALA A 527 -1.06 -14.75 -21.04
N VAL A 528 -0.73 -14.46 -22.29
CA VAL A 528 -0.36 -13.10 -22.72
C VAL A 528 -1.53 -12.16 -22.47
N LYS A 529 -1.24 -10.87 -22.25
CA LYS A 529 -2.28 -9.84 -22.04
C LYS A 529 -3.36 -9.93 -23.12
N PHE A 530 -4.54 -10.34 -22.71
CA PHE A 530 -5.66 -10.49 -23.61
C PHE A 530 -6.96 -10.22 -22.84
N ASP A 531 -7.67 -9.17 -23.26
CA ASP A 531 -9.01 -8.89 -22.79
C ASP A 531 -9.99 -9.45 -23.82
N PRO A 532 -10.73 -10.54 -23.51
CA PRO A 532 -11.70 -11.14 -24.42
C PRO A 532 -12.78 -10.18 -24.91
N PHE A 533 -13.10 -9.13 -24.13
CA PHE A 533 -14.11 -8.13 -24.49
C PHE A 533 -13.56 -6.91 -25.26
N SER A 534 -12.23 -6.78 -25.40
CA SER A 534 -11.59 -5.69 -26.16
C SER A 534 -11.60 -5.90 -27.68
N LEU A 535 -12.09 -7.03 -28.15
CA LEU A 535 -12.23 -7.30 -29.61
C LEU A 535 -13.05 -6.18 -30.24
N LYS A 536 -12.38 -5.26 -30.93
CA LYS A 536 -13.01 -4.21 -31.73
C LYS A 536 -13.89 -4.88 -32.78
N SER A 537 -15.17 -4.59 -32.74
CA SER A 537 -16.00 -4.75 -33.92
C SER A 537 -15.35 -3.91 -35.03
N GLY A 538 -14.68 -4.56 -36.00
CA GLY A 538 -14.21 -3.90 -37.21
C GLY A 538 -15.38 -3.10 -37.77
N ARG A 539 -15.10 -1.90 -38.28
CA ARG A 539 -16.09 -1.06 -38.94
C ARG A 539 -16.94 -1.93 -39.84
N VAL A 540 -18.25 -1.88 -39.66
CA VAL A 540 -19.29 -2.53 -40.46
C VAL A 540 -19.19 -2.04 -41.88
N SER A 541 -18.25 -2.52 -42.66
CA SER A 541 -18.19 -2.24 -44.08
C SER A 541 -18.10 -3.48 -44.97
N ASN A 542 -17.87 -4.71 -44.45
CA ASN A 542 -17.98 -5.95 -45.24
C ASN A 542 -18.52 -7.07 -44.33
N PHE A 543 -19.85 -7.16 -44.25
CA PHE A 543 -20.61 -7.93 -43.25
C PHE A 543 -20.62 -9.46 -43.50
N PHE A 544 -20.02 -9.99 -44.55
CA PHE A 544 -20.18 -11.39 -44.93
C PHE A 544 -18.93 -12.21 -45.25
N GLU A 545 -17.74 -11.64 -45.20
CA GLU A 545 -16.52 -12.39 -45.55
C GLU A 545 -15.54 -12.68 -44.40
N ASP A 546 -15.67 -12.04 -43.23
CA ASP A 546 -14.78 -12.25 -42.06
C ASP A 546 -15.56 -12.35 -40.73
N LEU A 547 -16.68 -13.06 -40.68
CA LEU A 547 -17.37 -13.37 -39.43
C LEU A 547 -16.59 -14.48 -38.69
N ASP A 548 -15.66 -14.06 -37.82
CA ASP A 548 -15.12 -14.94 -36.78
C ASP A 548 -16.30 -15.36 -35.88
N VAL A 549 -16.77 -16.59 -36.02
CA VAL A 549 -17.92 -17.14 -35.27
C VAL A 549 -17.73 -16.96 -33.75
N ASN A 550 -16.47 -17.02 -33.28
CA ASN A 550 -16.09 -16.80 -31.90
C ASN A 550 -16.30 -15.34 -31.46
N ALA A 551 -16.27 -14.36 -32.39
CA ALA A 551 -16.52 -12.96 -32.06
C ALA A 551 -18.02 -12.71 -31.77
N VAL A 552 -18.93 -13.47 -32.40
CA VAL A 552 -20.36 -13.33 -32.18
C VAL A 552 -20.77 -13.82 -30.78
N GLY A 553 -20.25 -14.97 -30.33
CA GLY A 553 -20.49 -15.50 -28.99
C GLY A 553 -20.04 -14.53 -27.92
N MET A 554 -18.81 -13.99 -28.05
CA MET A 554 -18.28 -12.98 -27.11
C MET A 554 -19.10 -11.67 -27.10
N MET A 555 -19.63 -11.23 -28.25
CA MET A 555 -20.53 -10.07 -28.31
C MET A 555 -21.85 -10.31 -27.55
N ILE A 556 -22.40 -11.51 -27.68
CA ILE A 556 -23.63 -11.91 -26.95
C ILE A 556 -23.34 -11.92 -25.44
N VAL A 557 -22.23 -12.53 -24.99
CA VAL A 557 -21.81 -12.56 -23.60
C VAL A 557 -21.68 -11.14 -23.07
N ARG A 558 -20.96 -10.26 -23.78
CA ARG A 558 -20.78 -8.86 -23.39
C ARG A 558 -22.08 -8.08 -23.28
N LYS A 559 -23.03 -8.30 -24.20
CA LYS A 559 -24.31 -7.58 -24.22
C LYS A 559 -25.26 -8.02 -23.13
N LYS A 560 -25.19 -9.31 -22.73
CA LYS A 560 -26.09 -9.88 -21.72
C LYS A 560 -25.50 -9.93 -20.32
N ALA A 561 -24.19 -9.82 -20.17
CA ALA A 561 -23.56 -9.67 -18.86
C ALA A 561 -24.06 -8.39 -18.18
N LYS A 562 -24.49 -8.49 -16.93
CA LYS A 562 -24.91 -7.35 -16.13
C LYS A 562 -23.72 -6.45 -15.80
N GLU A 563 -22.58 -7.07 -15.53
CA GLU A 563 -21.32 -6.42 -15.20
C GLU A 563 -20.17 -7.30 -15.66
N PHE A 564 -19.08 -6.69 -16.13
CA PHE A 564 -17.83 -7.39 -16.36
C PHE A 564 -16.64 -6.50 -15.99
N LEU A 565 -15.59 -7.11 -15.46
CA LEU A 565 -14.38 -6.43 -15.05
C LEU A 565 -13.16 -7.22 -15.49
N TYR A 566 -12.35 -6.65 -16.36
CA TYR A 566 -11.06 -7.21 -16.74
C TYR A 566 -9.92 -6.45 -16.07
N ARG A 567 -8.99 -7.18 -15.48
CA ARG A 567 -7.75 -6.64 -14.92
C ARG A 567 -6.57 -7.51 -15.34
N GLN A 568 -5.44 -6.86 -15.58
CA GLN A 568 -4.17 -7.57 -15.71
C GLN A 568 -3.24 -7.10 -14.59
N SER A 569 -2.68 -8.04 -13.85
CA SER A 569 -1.68 -7.77 -12.83
C SER A 569 -0.53 -8.75 -12.97
N GLN A 570 0.67 -8.22 -13.18
CA GLN A 570 1.95 -8.96 -13.17
C GLN A 570 1.96 -10.30 -13.94
N GLY A 571 1.34 -10.31 -15.13
CA GLY A 571 1.33 -11.48 -16.03
C GLY A 571 0.24 -12.50 -15.74
N PHE A 572 -0.76 -12.14 -14.94
CA PHE A 572 -2.03 -12.85 -14.82
C PHE A 572 -3.16 -11.96 -15.32
N ASN A 573 -4.05 -12.53 -16.11
CA ASN A 573 -5.30 -11.90 -16.51
C ASN A 573 -6.39 -12.36 -15.54
N SER A 574 -7.26 -11.47 -15.14
CA SER A 574 -8.41 -11.73 -14.28
C SER A 574 -9.62 -11.10 -14.94
N LEU A 575 -10.62 -11.90 -15.26
CA LEU A 575 -11.88 -11.48 -15.84
C LEU A 575 -13.03 -11.96 -14.97
N MET A 576 -13.83 -11.03 -14.47
CA MET A 576 -15.07 -11.29 -13.76
C MET A 576 -16.25 -10.96 -14.68
N VAL A 577 -17.26 -11.82 -14.70
CA VAL A 577 -18.52 -11.61 -15.42
C VAL A 577 -19.68 -11.94 -14.50
N ARG A 578 -20.60 -11.01 -14.32
CA ARG A 578 -21.82 -11.18 -13.54
C ARG A 578 -23.01 -11.39 -14.47
N ILE A 579 -23.74 -12.46 -14.25
CA ILE A 579 -24.91 -12.86 -15.02
C ILE A 579 -26.13 -12.79 -14.11
N GLY A 580 -27.04 -11.88 -14.45
CA GLY A 580 -28.33 -11.75 -13.75
C GLY A 580 -29.39 -12.70 -14.31
N ASN A 581 -30.54 -12.70 -13.64
CA ASN A 581 -31.75 -13.43 -14.10
C ASN A 581 -32.31 -12.85 -15.38
#